data_0eec595120e46725489e74fe70b280a8
#
_entry.id   0eec595120e46725489e74fe70b280a8
#
_cell.length_a   1.000
_cell.length_b   1.000
_cell.length_c   1.000
_cell.angle_alpha   90.00
_cell.angle_beta   90.00
_cell.angle_gamma   90.00
#
_symmetry.space_group_name_H-M   'P 1'
#
loop_
_entity.id
_entity.type
_entity.pdbx_description
1 polymer ?
#
loop_
_entity_poly.entity_id
_entity_poly.type
_entity_poly.pdbx_seq_one_letter_code
_entity_poly.pdbx_strand_id
1 'polypeptide(L)'
;MQYLGIDLSNTDANLLFVSDGREQKLSLRTELCRDKREDRWYIDAEAYEKALAGRGSMVQGLLAESERDGLLVAEDTEYRAVELLARFLKLARKQVLGDEKAEELRTVIVLPDYRLAFVRELAALLPQFGFPAERTRLVSREESFLAFISAEPALLAAGEVGLFDLAEKSLCFYMA
;
A
#
# COMPACT_ATOMS: atom_id res chain seq x y z
N MET A 1 -18.91 -10.67 3.02
CA MET A 1 -18.06 -10.15 1.92
C MET A 1 -17.00 -9.28 2.52
N GLN A 2 -15.72 -9.47 2.12
CA GLN A 2 -14.58 -8.79 2.74
C GLN A 2 -13.95 -7.80 1.76
N TYR A 3 -13.56 -6.63 2.27
CA TYR A 3 -12.92 -5.57 1.49
C TYR A 3 -11.67 -5.07 2.21
N LEU A 4 -10.61 -4.81 1.46
CA LEU A 4 -9.39 -4.18 1.94
C LEU A 4 -9.06 -2.97 1.05
N GLY A 5 -9.07 -1.79 1.65
CA GLY A 5 -8.53 -0.57 1.06
C GLY A 5 -7.12 -0.33 1.57
N ILE A 6 -6.19 0.02 0.70
CA ILE A 6 -4.82 0.40 1.05
C ILE A 6 -4.52 1.72 0.35
N ASP A 7 -4.33 2.80 1.11
CA ASP A 7 -3.85 4.08 0.59
C ASP A 7 -2.35 4.17 0.86
N LEU A 8 -1.56 4.20 -0.23
CA LEU A 8 -0.10 4.22 -0.17
C LEU A 8 0.45 5.64 -0.25
N SER A 9 1.46 5.90 0.58
CA SER A 9 2.38 7.02 0.41
C SER A 9 3.83 6.55 0.57
N ASN A 10 4.79 7.44 0.38
CA ASN A 10 6.21 7.12 0.56
C ASN A 10 6.57 6.82 2.03
N THR A 11 5.83 7.39 2.97
CA THR A 11 6.08 7.23 4.41
C THR A 11 5.15 6.24 5.07
N ASP A 12 3.88 6.22 4.65
CA ASP A 12 2.84 5.50 5.36
C ASP A 12 1.91 4.77 4.40
N ALA A 13 1.36 3.66 4.86
CA ALA A 13 0.26 2.95 4.24
C ALA A 13 -0.92 2.91 5.21
N ASN A 14 -2.06 3.47 4.81
CA ASN A 14 -3.29 3.41 5.59
C ASN A 14 -4.19 2.29 5.07
N LEU A 15 -4.53 1.35 5.94
CA LEU A 15 -5.33 0.20 5.61
C LEU A 15 -6.70 0.31 6.26
N LEU A 16 -7.74 0.00 5.50
CA LEU A 16 -9.11 -0.16 5.97
C LEU A 16 -9.59 -1.54 5.58
N PHE A 17 -9.83 -2.38 6.54
CA PHE A 17 -10.45 -3.68 6.34
C PHE A 17 -11.90 -3.66 6.82
N VAL A 18 -12.79 -4.14 5.98
CA VAL A 18 -14.22 -4.23 6.26
C VAL A 18 -14.68 -5.68 6.09
N SER A 19 -15.23 -6.25 7.15
CA SER A 19 -15.83 -7.61 7.15
C SER A 19 -17.09 -7.62 8.00
N ASP A 20 -18.18 -8.09 7.44
CA ASP A 20 -19.48 -8.27 8.12
C ASP A 20 -19.95 -7.02 8.91
N GLY A 21 -19.75 -5.84 8.30
CA GLY A 21 -20.12 -4.56 8.89
C GLY A 21 -19.17 -4.04 9.99
N ARG A 22 -18.06 -4.74 10.22
CA ARG A 22 -17.00 -4.28 11.13
C ARG A 22 -15.86 -3.65 10.33
N GLU A 23 -15.35 -2.55 10.83
CA GLU A 23 -14.21 -1.84 10.27
C GLU A 23 -12.99 -1.99 11.17
N GLN A 24 -11.85 -2.28 10.56
CA GLN A 24 -10.55 -2.22 11.21
C GLN A 24 -9.64 -1.29 10.42
N LYS A 25 -9.05 -0.30 11.11
CA LYS A 25 -8.12 0.66 10.53
C LYS A 25 -6.73 0.41 11.09
N LEU A 26 -5.73 0.47 10.22
CA LEU A 26 -4.33 0.31 10.58
C LEU A 26 -3.50 1.28 9.75
N SER A 27 -2.56 1.96 10.38
CA SER A 27 -1.57 2.79 9.71
C SER A 27 -0.19 2.19 9.95
N LEU A 28 0.58 1.99 8.90
CA LEU A 28 1.90 1.36 8.94
C LEU A 28 2.90 2.26 8.23
N ARG A 29 4.15 2.28 8.68
CA ARG A 29 5.25 2.90 7.92
C ARG A 29 5.54 2.05 6.68
N THR A 30 5.72 2.71 5.52
CA THR A 30 6.05 2.03 4.25
C THR A 30 7.53 1.65 4.23
N GLU A 31 7.92 0.78 5.15
CA GLU A 31 9.29 0.38 5.41
C GLU A 31 9.37 -1.14 5.66
N LEU A 32 10.53 -1.71 5.37
CA LEU A 32 10.84 -3.12 5.62
C LEU A 32 12.14 -3.24 6.42
N CYS A 33 12.24 -4.29 7.22
CA CYS A 33 13.52 -4.74 7.78
C CYS A 33 13.76 -6.19 7.37
N ARG A 34 14.95 -6.50 6.86
CA ARG A 34 15.39 -7.87 6.63
C ARG A 34 16.23 -8.34 7.81
N ASP A 35 15.81 -9.40 8.49
CA ASP A 35 16.61 -10.04 9.54
C ASP A 35 17.63 -11.00 8.90
N LYS A 36 18.92 -10.75 9.13
CA LYS A 36 20.04 -11.56 8.59
C LYS A 36 20.01 -13.01 9.07
N ARG A 37 19.61 -13.24 10.32
CA ARG A 37 19.68 -14.56 10.95
C ARG A 37 18.52 -15.47 10.56
N GLU A 38 17.33 -14.87 10.44
CA GLU A 38 16.10 -15.61 10.13
C GLU A 38 15.79 -15.63 8.64
N ASP A 39 16.49 -14.82 7.83
CA ASP A 39 16.21 -14.58 6.41
C ASP A 39 14.73 -14.21 6.15
N ARG A 40 14.20 -13.36 7.03
CA ARG A 40 12.80 -12.95 7.02
C ARG A 40 12.67 -11.45 6.93
N TRP A 41 11.53 -11.01 6.40
CA TRP A 41 11.14 -9.64 6.29
C TRP A 41 10.09 -9.28 7.34
N TYR A 42 10.26 -8.11 7.94
CA TYR A 42 9.43 -7.57 8.99
C TYR A 42 8.97 -6.16 8.64
N ILE A 43 7.83 -5.75 9.19
CA ILE A 43 7.27 -4.39 9.09
C ILE A 43 6.92 -3.89 10.49
N ASP A 44 6.64 -2.57 10.59
CA ASP A 44 6.15 -1.94 11.80
C ASP A 44 7.06 -2.17 13.03
N ALA A 45 6.49 -2.34 14.21
CA ALA A 45 7.22 -2.49 15.47
C ALA A 45 8.29 -3.59 15.43
N GLU A 46 7.96 -4.76 14.85
CA GLU A 46 8.93 -5.86 14.71
C GLU A 46 10.15 -5.46 13.86
N ALA A 47 9.95 -4.70 12.78
CA ALA A 47 11.04 -4.21 11.95
C ALA A 47 12.00 -3.32 12.74
N TYR A 48 11.46 -2.40 13.54
CA TYR A 48 12.27 -1.52 14.39
C TYR A 48 13.01 -2.30 15.48
N GLU A 49 12.35 -3.25 16.14
CA GLU A 49 13.00 -4.10 17.14
C GLU A 49 14.18 -4.87 16.56
N LYS A 50 14.03 -5.45 15.36
CA LYS A 50 15.11 -6.17 14.67
C LYS A 50 16.27 -5.23 14.31
N ALA A 51 15.97 -4.05 13.78
CA ALA A 51 16.97 -3.06 13.43
C ALA A 51 17.73 -2.54 14.67
N LEU A 52 17.02 -2.18 15.74
CA LEU A 52 17.63 -1.73 17.00
C LEU A 52 18.52 -2.81 17.65
N ALA A 53 18.13 -4.08 17.51
CA ALA A 53 18.94 -5.21 17.99
C ALA A 53 20.17 -5.51 17.09
N GLY A 54 20.40 -4.72 16.03
CA GLY A 54 21.49 -4.94 15.08
C GLY A 54 21.36 -6.24 14.27
N ARG A 55 20.14 -6.74 14.14
CA ARG A 55 19.83 -8.00 13.43
C ARG A 55 19.50 -7.81 11.97
N GLY A 56 19.25 -6.57 11.55
CA GLY A 56 18.87 -6.24 10.18
C GLY A 56 18.96 -4.74 9.91
N SER A 57 18.82 -4.37 8.64
CA SER A 57 18.76 -2.98 8.19
C SER A 57 17.35 -2.61 7.73
N MET A 58 16.96 -1.36 8.02
CA MET A 58 15.71 -0.78 7.53
C MET A 58 15.85 -0.40 6.05
N VAL A 59 14.83 -0.72 5.28
CA VAL A 59 14.70 -0.36 3.87
C VAL A 59 13.53 0.58 3.72
N GLN A 60 13.81 1.77 3.23
CA GLN A 60 12.84 2.87 3.06
C GLN A 60 12.73 3.27 1.59
N GLY A 61 11.76 4.13 1.26
CA GLY A 61 11.59 4.64 -0.11
C GLY A 61 11.03 3.60 -1.08
N LEU A 62 10.35 2.58 -0.58
CA LEU A 62 9.82 1.47 -1.39
C LEU A 62 9.00 1.96 -2.58
N LEU A 63 8.08 2.90 -2.36
CA LEU A 63 7.20 3.41 -3.41
C LEU A 63 7.97 4.31 -4.39
N ALA A 64 8.71 5.31 -3.90
CA ALA A 64 9.43 6.25 -4.72
C ALA A 64 10.45 5.58 -5.65
N GLU A 65 11.18 4.58 -5.15
CA GLU A 65 12.12 3.82 -5.98
C GLU A 65 11.42 2.84 -6.91
N SER A 66 10.25 2.28 -6.53
CA SER A 66 9.44 1.46 -7.44
C SER A 66 8.95 2.26 -8.66
N GLU A 67 8.55 3.52 -8.46
CA GLU A 67 8.12 4.41 -9.53
C GLU A 67 9.24 4.77 -10.52
N ARG A 68 10.50 4.61 -10.12
CA ARG A 68 11.70 4.89 -10.92
C ARG A 68 12.34 3.64 -11.51
N ASP A 69 11.74 2.46 -11.32
CA ASP A 69 12.35 1.15 -11.62
C ASP A 69 13.71 0.98 -10.93
N GLY A 70 13.78 1.47 -9.69
CA GLY A 70 15.00 1.52 -8.90
C GLY A 70 15.31 0.21 -8.16
N LEU A 71 16.55 0.16 -7.65
CA LEU A 71 17.04 -0.91 -6.78
C LEU A 71 17.18 -0.38 -5.35
N LEU A 72 16.90 -1.25 -4.39
CA LEU A 72 17.10 -1.01 -2.97
C LEU A 72 17.99 -2.09 -2.39
N VAL A 73 18.88 -1.70 -1.47
CA VAL A 73 19.82 -2.61 -0.82
C VAL A 73 19.30 -3.02 0.54
N ALA A 74 19.26 -4.31 0.80
CA ALA A 74 19.02 -4.86 2.12
C ALA A 74 20.09 -5.93 2.41
N GLU A 75 20.87 -5.72 3.47
CA GLU A 75 21.90 -6.69 3.90
C GLU A 75 22.84 -7.13 2.76
N ASP A 76 23.46 -6.16 2.11
CA ASP A 76 24.41 -6.36 0.99
C ASP A 76 23.80 -7.04 -0.25
N THR A 77 22.47 -7.13 -0.34
CA THR A 77 21.76 -7.69 -1.49
C THR A 77 20.90 -6.62 -2.13
N GLU A 78 20.98 -6.49 -3.44
CA GLU A 78 20.14 -5.61 -4.23
C GLU A 78 18.81 -6.29 -4.58
N TYR A 79 17.73 -5.55 -4.46
CA TYR A 79 16.37 -5.97 -4.80
C TYR A 79 15.72 -4.93 -5.68
N ARG A 80 14.86 -5.35 -6.58
CA ARG A 80 13.97 -4.42 -7.28
C ARG A 80 12.98 -3.81 -6.27
N ALA A 81 12.88 -2.49 -6.28
CA ALA A 81 12.05 -1.78 -5.31
C ALA A 81 10.58 -2.23 -5.39
N VAL A 82 10.06 -2.49 -6.59
CA VAL A 82 8.68 -2.97 -6.81
C VAL A 82 8.41 -4.35 -6.19
N GLU A 83 9.42 -5.22 -6.13
CA GLU A 83 9.30 -6.53 -5.45
C GLU A 83 9.24 -6.36 -3.94
N LEU A 84 10.05 -5.43 -3.40
CA LEU A 84 10.00 -5.09 -1.98
C LEU A 84 8.68 -4.41 -1.59
N LEU A 85 8.15 -3.54 -2.45
CA LEU A 85 6.83 -2.93 -2.24
C LEU A 85 5.72 -4.00 -2.23
N ALA A 86 5.73 -4.94 -3.18
CA ALA A 86 4.77 -6.05 -3.19
C ALA A 86 4.90 -6.94 -1.95
N ARG A 87 6.11 -7.15 -1.45
CA ARG A 87 6.37 -7.86 -0.20
C ARG A 87 5.84 -7.12 1.01
N PHE A 88 6.06 -5.80 1.07
CA PHE A 88 5.48 -4.94 2.11
C PHE A 88 3.96 -5.07 2.13
N LEU A 89 3.31 -4.94 0.98
CA LEU A 89 1.85 -5.08 0.85
C LEU A 89 1.34 -6.44 1.36
N LYS A 90 2.06 -7.53 1.05
CA LYS A 90 1.74 -8.87 1.58
C LYS A 90 1.79 -8.91 3.10
N LEU A 91 2.82 -8.34 3.72
CA LEU A 91 2.97 -8.31 5.17
C LEU A 91 1.93 -7.41 5.82
N ALA A 92 1.68 -6.23 5.25
CA ALA A 92 0.64 -5.30 5.70
C ALA A 92 -0.75 -5.94 5.67
N ARG A 93 -1.09 -6.61 4.56
CA ARG A 93 -2.33 -7.40 4.46
C ARG A 93 -2.42 -8.46 5.56
N LYS A 94 -1.33 -9.18 5.83
CA LYS A 94 -1.31 -10.21 6.87
C LYS A 94 -1.53 -9.62 8.26
N GLN A 95 -1.00 -8.45 8.57
CA GLN A 95 -1.24 -7.78 9.86
C GLN A 95 -2.71 -7.45 10.10
N VAL A 96 -3.42 -7.02 9.06
CA VAL A 96 -4.84 -6.68 9.17
C VAL A 96 -5.73 -7.92 9.23
N LEU A 97 -5.43 -8.94 8.42
CA LEU A 97 -6.27 -10.14 8.32
C LEU A 97 -5.95 -11.17 9.40
N GLY A 98 -4.75 -11.13 9.99
CA GLY A 98 -4.28 -12.22 10.85
C GLY A 98 -4.26 -13.55 10.10
N ASP A 99 -4.86 -14.56 10.70
CA ASP A 99 -5.00 -15.91 10.14
C ASP A 99 -6.34 -16.13 9.41
N GLU A 100 -7.15 -15.08 9.21
CA GLU A 100 -8.41 -15.19 8.48
C GLU A 100 -8.19 -15.62 7.03
N LYS A 101 -8.92 -16.63 6.60
CA LYS A 101 -8.95 -17.05 5.20
C LYS A 101 -9.68 -16.00 4.38
N ALA A 102 -8.94 -15.33 3.52
CA ALA A 102 -9.44 -14.24 2.69
C ALA A 102 -9.84 -14.72 1.28
N GLU A 103 -10.58 -15.83 1.19
CA GLU A 103 -10.96 -16.44 -0.10
C GLU A 103 -11.81 -15.51 -0.99
N GLU A 104 -12.58 -14.59 -0.38
CA GLU A 104 -13.45 -13.64 -1.09
C GLU A 104 -13.01 -12.18 -0.92
N LEU A 105 -11.79 -11.93 -0.44
CA LEU A 105 -11.29 -10.58 -0.23
C LEU A 105 -11.16 -9.81 -1.54
N ARG A 106 -11.81 -8.65 -1.62
CA ARG A 106 -11.58 -7.66 -2.68
C ARG A 106 -10.65 -6.58 -2.16
N THR A 107 -9.62 -6.26 -2.92
CA THR A 107 -8.60 -5.29 -2.52
C THR A 107 -8.57 -4.12 -3.50
N VAL A 108 -8.51 -2.90 -2.97
CA VAL A 108 -8.23 -1.68 -3.72
C VAL A 108 -6.96 -1.06 -3.15
N ILE A 109 -5.99 -0.78 -4.01
CA ILE A 109 -4.74 -0.11 -3.64
C ILE A 109 -4.72 1.23 -4.35
N VAL A 110 -4.71 2.30 -3.57
CA VAL A 110 -4.64 3.69 -4.04
C VAL A 110 -3.18 4.10 -4.14
N LEU A 111 -2.79 4.63 -5.31
CA LEU A 111 -1.43 5.07 -5.61
C LEU A 111 -1.40 6.59 -5.75
N PRO A 112 -0.41 7.28 -5.15
CA PRO A 112 -0.30 8.75 -5.25
C PRO A 112 0.09 9.22 -6.65
N ASP A 113 0.91 8.45 -7.37
CA ASP A 113 1.30 8.71 -8.75
C ASP A 113 0.98 7.46 -9.60
N TYR A 114 0.11 7.62 -10.60
CA TYR A 114 -0.39 6.52 -11.43
C TYR A 114 0.41 6.40 -12.73
N ARG A 115 1.71 6.11 -12.63
CA ARG A 115 2.57 5.86 -13.80
C ARG A 115 2.27 4.50 -14.41
N LEU A 116 1.81 4.49 -15.64
CA LEU A 116 1.32 3.27 -16.29
C LEU A 116 2.34 2.12 -16.32
N ALA A 117 3.63 2.40 -16.50
CA ALA A 117 4.69 1.38 -16.49
C ALA A 117 4.79 0.71 -15.12
N PHE A 118 4.91 1.50 -14.05
CA PHE A 118 4.95 1.02 -12.67
C PHE A 118 3.68 0.26 -12.28
N VAL A 119 2.51 0.80 -12.62
CA VAL A 119 1.21 0.15 -12.31
C VAL A 119 1.10 -1.22 -12.97
N ARG A 120 1.49 -1.35 -14.24
CA ARG A 120 1.48 -2.64 -14.96
C ARG A 120 2.43 -3.65 -14.32
N GLU A 121 3.59 -3.21 -13.93
CA GLU A 121 4.58 -4.06 -13.30
C GLU A 121 4.12 -4.54 -11.92
N LEU A 122 3.66 -3.62 -11.07
CA LEU A 122 3.12 -3.95 -9.76
C LEU A 122 1.92 -4.92 -9.90
N ALA A 123 0.99 -4.63 -10.81
CA ALA A 123 -0.16 -5.51 -11.07
C ALA A 123 0.24 -6.93 -11.48
N ALA A 124 1.32 -7.08 -12.26
CA ALA A 124 1.83 -8.38 -12.67
C ALA A 124 2.48 -9.18 -11.52
N LEU A 125 3.05 -8.48 -10.53
CA LEU A 125 3.70 -9.10 -9.37
C LEU A 125 2.71 -9.46 -8.25
N LEU A 126 1.70 -8.66 -8.01
CA LEU A 126 0.77 -8.78 -6.89
C LEU A 126 0.15 -10.17 -6.70
N PRO A 127 -0.20 -10.94 -7.76
CA PRO A 127 -0.73 -12.30 -7.59
C PRO A 127 0.21 -13.25 -6.85
N GLN A 128 1.53 -13.11 -7.04
CA GLN A 128 2.55 -13.92 -6.37
C GLN A 128 2.65 -13.59 -4.86
N PHE A 129 2.15 -12.42 -4.47
CA PHE A 129 2.14 -11.93 -3.09
C PHE A 129 0.77 -12.07 -2.40
N GLY A 130 -0.16 -12.80 -3.02
CA GLY A 130 -1.46 -13.11 -2.44
C GLY A 130 -2.56 -12.10 -2.75
N PHE A 131 -2.40 -11.30 -3.81
CA PHE A 131 -3.41 -10.37 -4.33
C PHE A 131 -3.91 -10.85 -5.69
N PRO A 132 -4.96 -11.66 -5.75
CA PRO A 132 -5.46 -12.19 -7.01
C PRO A 132 -5.87 -11.08 -7.98
N ALA A 133 -5.49 -11.20 -9.24
CA ALA A 133 -5.70 -10.15 -10.24
C ALA A 133 -7.20 -9.80 -10.44
N GLU A 134 -8.08 -10.80 -10.37
CA GLU A 134 -9.52 -10.65 -10.54
C GLU A 134 -10.22 -9.97 -9.36
N ARG A 135 -9.51 -9.81 -8.23
CA ARG A 135 -10.04 -9.22 -6.99
C ARG A 135 -9.23 -8.04 -6.48
N THR A 136 -8.20 -7.64 -7.22
CA THR A 136 -7.33 -6.53 -6.82
C THR A 136 -7.36 -5.45 -7.88
N ARG A 137 -7.61 -4.22 -7.47
CA ARG A 137 -7.56 -3.04 -8.33
C ARG A 137 -6.51 -2.07 -7.82
N LEU A 138 -5.72 -1.55 -8.75
CA LEU A 138 -4.87 -0.39 -8.53
C LEU A 138 -5.61 0.83 -9.09
N VAL A 139 -5.72 1.87 -8.30
CA VAL A 139 -6.43 3.10 -8.67
C VAL A 139 -5.58 4.32 -8.34
N SER A 140 -5.81 5.42 -9.05
CA SER A 140 -5.20 6.70 -8.68
C SER A 140 -5.96 7.36 -7.52
N ARG A 141 -5.37 8.38 -6.91
CA ARG A 141 -6.06 9.20 -5.90
C ARG A 141 -7.26 9.92 -6.48
N GLU A 142 -7.16 10.39 -7.73
CA GLU A 142 -8.28 11.04 -8.43
C GLU A 142 -9.46 10.07 -8.60
N GLU A 143 -9.17 8.83 -9.06
CA GLU A 143 -10.21 7.81 -9.23
C GLU A 143 -10.85 7.45 -7.90
N SER A 144 -10.05 7.33 -6.84
CA SER A 144 -10.54 7.10 -5.47
C SER A 144 -11.42 8.25 -4.98
N PHE A 145 -11.01 9.50 -5.23
CA PHE A 145 -11.78 10.69 -4.88
C PHE A 145 -13.12 10.76 -5.61
N LEU A 146 -13.13 10.54 -6.94
CA LEU A 146 -14.34 10.50 -7.73
C LEU A 146 -15.30 9.39 -7.26
N ALA A 147 -14.77 8.23 -6.91
CA ALA A 147 -15.56 7.15 -6.34
C ALA A 147 -16.20 7.54 -4.99
N PHE A 148 -15.46 8.25 -4.13
CA PHE A 148 -15.98 8.77 -2.86
C PHE A 148 -17.10 9.78 -3.07
N ILE A 149 -16.90 10.79 -3.94
CA ILE A 149 -17.97 11.77 -4.26
C ILE A 149 -19.20 11.07 -4.79
N SER A 150 -19.03 10.09 -5.69
CA SER A 150 -20.15 9.36 -6.30
C SER A 150 -20.93 8.51 -5.29
N ALA A 151 -20.33 8.15 -4.18
CA ALA A 151 -20.98 7.39 -3.11
C ALA A 151 -21.71 8.28 -2.08
N GLU A 152 -21.43 9.60 -2.07
CA GLU A 152 -21.96 10.55 -1.07
C GLU A 152 -23.02 11.48 -1.70
N PRO A 153 -24.32 11.23 -1.49
CA PRO A 153 -25.40 12.01 -2.12
C PRO A 153 -25.31 13.52 -1.83
N ALA A 154 -24.84 13.91 -0.64
CA ALA A 154 -24.71 15.31 -0.27
C ALA A 154 -23.62 16.03 -1.09
N LEU A 155 -22.54 15.34 -1.45
CA LEU A 155 -21.47 15.88 -2.30
C LEU A 155 -21.93 15.98 -3.75
N LEU A 156 -22.64 14.97 -4.27
CA LEU A 156 -23.22 15.00 -5.60
C LEU A 156 -24.22 16.16 -5.77
N ALA A 157 -24.99 16.49 -4.72
CA ALA A 157 -25.96 17.58 -4.76
C ALA A 157 -25.30 18.98 -4.67
N ALA A 158 -24.04 19.08 -4.29
CA ALA A 158 -23.33 20.35 -4.16
C ALA A 158 -22.97 20.99 -5.52
N GLY A 159 -22.95 20.20 -6.61
CA GLY A 159 -22.67 20.65 -7.98
C GLY A 159 -21.17 20.72 -8.30
N GLU A 160 -20.36 21.32 -7.43
CA GLU A 160 -18.89 21.36 -7.56
C GLU A 160 -18.25 20.94 -6.24
N VAL A 161 -17.33 19.99 -6.30
CA VAL A 161 -16.60 19.48 -5.13
C VAL A 161 -15.10 19.57 -5.37
N GLY A 162 -14.38 20.18 -4.43
CA GLY A 162 -12.93 20.27 -4.48
C GLY A 162 -12.27 19.48 -3.36
N LEU A 163 -11.19 18.79 -3.68
CA LEU A 163 -10.29 18.13 -2.74
C LEU A 163 -8.91 18.75 -2.79
N PHE A 164 -8.40 19.14 -1.62
CA PHE A 164 -7.00 19.49 -1.44
C PHE A 164 -6.28 18.28 -0.84
N ASP A 165 -5.37 17.68 -1.60
CA ASP A 165 -4.52 16.58 -1.15
C ASP A 165 -3.12 17.12 -0.85
N LEU A 166 -2.73 17.08 0.43
CA LEU A 166 -1.42 17.47 0.93
C LEU A 166 -0.53 16.21 0.96
N ALA A 167 0.18 15.99 -0.15
CA ALA A 167 1.22 14.96 -0.18
C ALA A 167 2.56 15.52 0.32
N GLU A 168 3.51 14.64 0.68
CA GLU A 168 4.80 14.99 1.28
C GLU A 168 5.60 16.07 0.52
N LYS A 169 5.42 16.17 -0.79
CA LYS A 169 6.19 17.08 -1.67
C LYS A 169 5.32 17.91 -2.61
N SER A 170 4.02 17.77 -2.53
CA SER A 170 3.09 18.44 -3.43
C SER A 170 1.75 18.73 -2.76
N LEU A 171 1.14 19.82 -3.19
CA LEU A 171 -0.26 20.11 -2.95
C LEU A 171 -1.01 19.88 -4.25
N CYS A 172 -1.90 18.91 -4.27
CA CYS A 172 -2.76 18.64 -5.40
C CYS A 172 -4.18 19.14 -5.12
N PHE A 173 -4.79 19.73 -6.13
CA PHE A 173 -6.18 20.15 -6.08
C PHE A 173 -6.96 19.41 -7.17
N TYR A 174 -7.98 18.70 -6.76
CA TYR A 174 -8.90 18.00 -7.65
C TYR A 174 -10.27 18.65 -7.58
N MET A 175 -10.89 18.85 -8.72
CA MET A 175 -12.23 19.40 -8.84
C MET A 175 -13.11 18.45 -9.65
N ALA A 176 -14.30 18.14 -9.15
CA ALA A 176 -15.28 17.28 -9.79
C ALA A 176 -16.67 17.94 -9.81
#